data_b8b3ff41f59708eac1d8f7bc8bf5d7ae
#
_entry.id   b8b3ff41f59708eac1d8f7bc8bf5d7ae
#
_cell.length_a   1.000
_cell.length_b   1.000
_cell.length_c   1.000
_cell.angle_alpha   90.00
_cell.angle_beta   90.00
_cell.angle_gamma   90.00
#
_symmetry.space_group_name_H-M   'P 1'
#
loop_
_entity.id
_entity.type
_entity.pdbx_description
1 polymer ?
#
loop_
_entity_poly.entity_id
_entity_poly.type
_entity_poly.pdbx_seq_one_letter_code
_entity_poly.pdbx_strand_id
1 'polypeptide(L)'
;RVLVLGRTPELCACPKHATAQRALEGLTRAIGKEFKKGMTSQVVYVAPGAEDQIESTVRFFLSAKSAYVSAQVVRVSPSDTKPAIDWSKPLAGKTALVTGASRGIGEAIADVLARDGAHVVCLDIPAQEADLQRVAARIGGSVLGLDITSAEAPQKIVDHFKGKGLDIIVHNAGVTRDKTLANMTPQQWGLVM
;
A
#
# COMPACT_ATOMS: atom_id res chain seq x y z
N ARG A 1 -6.90 -9.40 18.25
CA ARG A 1 -7.38 -9.05 16.92
C ARG A 1 -8.67 -9.81 16.60
N VAL A 2 -9.59 -9.17 15.89
CA VAL A 2 -10.82 -9.79 15.39
C VAL A 2 -10.78 -9.74 13.86
N LEU A 3 -10.99 -10.88 13.23
CA LEU A 3 -11.12 -11.01 11.79
C LEU A 3 -12.45 -11.68 11.48
N VAL A 4 -13.32 -10.95 10.80
CA VAL A 4 -14.63 -11.43 10.37
C VAL A 4 -14.53 -11.84 8.91
N LEU A 5 -14.92 -13.08 8.59
CA LEU A 5 -15.02 -13.53 7.20
C LEU A 5 -16.48 -13.50 6.80
N GLY A 6 -16.77 -12.91 5.64
CA GLY A 6 -18.11 -12.78 5.08
C GLY A 6 -18.12 -13.09 3.58
N ARG A 7 -19.32 -13.26 3.04
CA ARG A 7 -19.55 -13.34 1.59
C ARG A 7 -19.68 -11.94 1.01
N THR A 8 -19.20 -11.73 -0.20
CA THR A 8 -19.35 -10.45 -0.91
C THR A 8 -20.84 -10.12 -1.05
N PRO A 9 -21.34 -9.03 -0.44
CA PRO A 9 -22.78 -8.72 -0.42
C PRO A 9 -23.40 -8.65 -1.81
N GLU A 10 -22.67 -8.08 -2.76
CA GLU A 10 -23.11 -7.88 -4.15
C GLU A 10 -23.27 -9.20 -4.93
N LEU A 11 -22.68 -10.28 -4.43
CA LEU A 11 -22.73 -11.62 -5.03
C LEU A 11 -23.69 -12.57 -4.30
N CYS A 12 -24.46 -12.06 -3.32
CA CYS A 12 -25.47 -12.86 -2.63
C CYS A 12 -26.73 -13.01 -3.49
N ALA A 13 -27.23 -14.23 -3.59
CA ALA A 13 -28.40 -14.54 -4.41
C ALA A 13 -29.74 -13.93 -3.91
N CYS A 14 -29.78 -13.50 -2.62
CA CYS A 14 -31.02 -12.98 -2.03
C CYS A 14 -30.73 -11.70 -1.24
N PRO A 15 -31.65 -10.69 -1.31
CA PRO A 15 -31.46 -9.41 -0.62
C PRO A 15 -31.29 -9.53 0.91
N LYS A 16 -31.94 -10.48 1.55
CA LYS A 16 -31.79 -10.73 3.00
C LYS A 16 -30.37 -11.11 3.37
N HIS A 17 -29.76 -12.01 2.58
CA HIS A 17 -28.37 -12.41 2.78
C HIS A 17 -27.42 -11.25 2.47
N ALA A 18 -27.63 -10.52 1.38
CA ALA A 18 -26.84 -9.35 1.04
C ALA A 18 -26.83 -8.31 2.18
N THR A 19 -28.01 -8.01 2.74
CA THR A 19 -28.15 -7.09 3.87
C THR A 19 -27.43 -7.60 5.10
N ALA A 20 -27.56 -8.89 5.45
CA ALA A 20 -26.86 -9.47 6.60
C ALA A 20 -25.33 -9.42 6.41
N GLN A 21 -24.83 -9.70 5.22
CA GLN A 21 -23.39 -9.57 4.94
C GLN A 21 -22.92 -8.11 5.01
N ARG A 22 -23.70 -7.16 4.47
CA ARG A 22 -23.37 -5.73 4.55
C ARG A 22 -23.33 -5.23 6.00
N ALA A 23 -24.14 -5.75 6.89
CA ALA A 23 -24.15 -5.41 8.31
C ALA A 23 -22.82 -5.73 9.02
N LEU A 24 -22.02 -6.67 8.49
CA LEU A 24 -20.68 -6.99 9.03
C LEU A 24 -19.73 -5.81 8.99
N GLU A 25 -19.88 -4.87 8.06
CA GLU A 25 -19.08 -3.63 8.05
C GLU A 25 -19.36 -2.77 9.28
N GLY A 26 -20.64 -2.60 9.63
CA GLY A 26 -21.06 -1.88 10.83
C GLY A 26 -20.54 -2.55 12.10
N LEU A 27 -20.70 -3.88 12.20
CA LEU A 27 -20.17 -4.68 13.31
C LEU A 27 -18.64 -4.51 13.46
N THR A 28 -17.90 -4.64 12.35
CA THR A 28 -16.44 -4.51 12.36
C THR A 28 -15.99 -3.13 12.83
N ARG A 29 -16.68 -2.06 12.40
CA ARG A 29 -16.40 -0.69 12.84
C ARG A 29 -16.74 -0.47 14.31
N ALA A 30 -17.84 -1.03 14.79
CA ALA A 30 -18.23 -0.97 16.20
C ALA A 30 -17.18 -1.67 17.08
N ILE A 31 -16.78 -2.90 16.74
CA ILE A 31 -15.73 -3.63 17.44
C ILE A 31 -14.43 -2.82 17.45
N GLY A 32 -13.99 -2.29 16.30
CA GLY A 32 -12.76 -1.51 16.19
C GLY A 32 -12.78 -0.23 17.03
N LYS A 33 -13.95 0.38 17.23
CA LYS A 33 -14.15 1.58 18.05
C LYS A 33 -14.26 1.26 19.56
N GLU A 34 -14.93 0.19 19.91
CA GLU A 34 -15.28 -0.15 21.30
C GLU A 34 -14.20 -0.97 21.98
N PHE A 35 -13.53 -1.87 21.26
CA PHE A 35 -12.44 -2.68 21.78
C PHE A 35 -11.17 -1.84 21.84
N LYS A 36 -10.83 -1.40 23.02
CA LYS A 36 -9.64 -0.56 23.30
C LYS A 36 -8.37 -1.41 23.43
N LYS A 37 -7.29 -0.82 23.93
CA LYS A 37 -6.00 -1.49 24.23
C LYS A 37 -5.29 -2.06 22.99
N GLY A 38 -5.35 -1.35 21.85
CA GLY A 38 -4.66 -1.75 20.63
C GLY A 38 -5.29 -2.95 19.91
N MET A 39 -6.53 -3.31 20.23
CA MET A 39 -7.26 -4.32 19.47
C MET A 39 -7.74 -3.76 18.14
N THR A 40 -7.62 -4.56 17.08
CA THR A 40 -8.04 -4.23 15.72
C THR A 40 -9.12 -5.19 15.27
N SER A 41 -10.03 -4.72 14.40
CA SER A 41 -11.09 -5.51 13.80
C SER A 41 -11.17 -5.27 12.31
N GLN A 42 -11.29 -6.33 11.52
CA GLN A 42 -11.38 -6.26 10.06
C GLN A 42 -12.50 -7.16 9.57
N VAL A 43 -13.08 -6.85 8.41
CA VAL A 43 -13.92 -7.78 7.66
C VAL A 43 -13.28 -8.09 6.31
N VAL A 44 -13.25 -9.37 5.97
CA VAL A 44 -12.79 -9.86 4.67
C VAL A 44 -13.97 -10.52 3.98
N TYR A 45 -14.43 -9.92 2.91
CA TYR A 45 -15.41 -10.53 2.02
C TYR A 45 -14.70 -11.43 1.02
N VAL A 46 -15.15 -12.67 0.99
CA VAL A 46 -14.62 -13.72 0.12
C VAL A 46 -15.64 -14.00 -0.97
N ALA A 47 -15.30 -13.73 -2.22
CA ALA A 47 -16.13 -14.07 -3.36
C ALA A 47 -16.17 -15.59 -3.57
N PRO A 48 -17.25 -16.16 -4.14
CA PRO A 48 -17.28 -17.56 -4.52
C PRO A 48 -16.10 -17.92 -5.42
N GLY A 49 -15.40 -19.01 -5.10
CA GLY A 49 -14.19 -19.46 -5.81
C GLY A 49 -12.88 -18.79 -5.38
N ALA A 50 -12.92 -17.91 -4.36
CA ALA A 50 -11.72 -17.27 -3.80
C ALA A 50 -11.34 -17.82 -2.42
N GLU A 51 -11.97 -18.88 -1.96
CA GLU A 51 -11.82 -19.41 -0.59
C GLU A 51 -10.40 -19.87 -0.29
N ASP A 52 -9.69 -20.37 -1.27
CA ASP A 52 -8.28 -20.83 -1.15
C ASP A 52 -7.25 -19.71 -1.40
N GLN A 53 -7.70 -18.47 -1.62
CA GLN A 53 -6.83 -17.32 -1.95
C GLN A 53 -6.76 -16.29 -0.82
N ILE A 54 -7.34 -16.55 0.33
CA ILE A 54 -7.39 -15.62 1.46
C ILE A 54 -6.13 -15.65 2.33
N GLU A 55 -5.21 -16.58 2.12
CA GLU A 55 -4.10 -16.84 3.02
C GLU A 55 -3.24 -15.59 3.30
N SER A 56 -2.83 -14.85 2.26
CA SER A 56 -2.02 -13.64 2.41
C SER A 56 -2.72 -12.58 3.25
N THR A 57 -4.01 -12.34 2.98
CA THR A 57 -4.85 -11.39 3.70
C THR A 57 -5.01 -11.78 5.17
N VAL A 58 -5.27 -13.06 5.45
CA VAL A 58 -5.43 -13.59 6.80
C VAL A 58 -4.10 -13.50 7.57
N ARG A 59 -2.99 -13.90 6.95
CA ARG A 59 -1.65 -13.78 7.55
C ARG A 59 -1.31 -12.34 7.89
N PHE A 60 -1.60 -11.38 7.00
CA PHE A 60 -1.37 -9.97 7.26
C PHE A 60 -2.17 -9.49 8.47
N PHE A 61 -3.50 -9.68 8.46
CA PHE A 61 -4.36 -9.17 9.54
C PHE A 61 -4.13 -9.84 10.89
N LEU A 62 -3.73 -11.10 10.93
CA LEU A 62 -3.40 -11.79 12.19
C LEU A 62 -1.97 -11.51 12.67
N SER A 63 -1.11 -10.93 11.83
CA SER A 63 0.28 -10.59 12.19
C SER A 63 0.39 -9.23 12.87
N ALA A 64 1.56 -8.96 13.49
CA ALA A 64 1.89 -7.66 14.06
C ALA A 64 1.97 -6.54 12.99
N LYS A 65 2.18 -6.89 11.71
CA LYS A 65 2.27 -5.93 10.60
C LYS A 65 1.00 -5.08 10.43
N SER A 66 -0.17 -5.58 10.86
CA SER A 66 -1.46 -4.87 10.78
C SER A 66 -1.83 -4.08 12.04
N ALA A 67 -0.87 -3.76 12.91
CA ALA A 67 -1.15 -3.12 14.20
C ALA A 67 -1.89 -1.77 14.08
N TYR A 68 -1.65 -1.04 13.00
CA TYR A 68 -2.28 0.26 12.73
C TYR A 68 -3.43 0.18 11.71
N VAL A 69 -3.86 -1.02 11.34
CA VAL A 69 -5.00 -1.23 10.43
C VAL A 69 -6.18 -1.70 11.25
N SER A 70 -7.25 -0.92 11.30
CA SER A 70 -8.47 -1.27 12.01
C SER A 70 -9.71 -0.77 11.28
N ALA A 71 -10.84 -1.47 11.49
CA ALA A 71 -12.15 -1.17 10.92
C ALA A 71 -12.19 -1.15 9.39
N GLN A 72 -11.31 -1.92 8.74
CA GLN A 72 -11.21 -1.96 7.29
C GLN A 72 -12.05 -3.10 6.69
N VAL A 73 -12.44 -2.88 5.44
CA VAL A 73 -13.18 -3.84 4.61
C VAL A 73 -12.28 -4.26 3.45
N VAL A 74 -12.00 -5.54 3.35
CA VAL A 74 -11.20 -6.11 2.26
C VAL A 74 -12.06 -7.08 1.46
N ARG A 75 -11.90 -7.09 0.14
CA ARG A 75 -12.55 -8.02 -0.77
C ARG A 75 -11.50 -8.89 -1.44
N VAL A 76 -11.73 -10.20 -1.42
CA VAL A 76 -10.90 -11.17 -2.12
C VAL A 76 -11.74 -11.78 -3.25
N SER A 77 -11.25 -11.58 -4.46
CA SER A 77 -11.87 -12.12 -5.69
C SER A 77 -11.06 -13.31 -6.22
N PRO A 78 -11.69 -14.21 -6.98
CA PRO A 78 -10.96 -15.28 -7.65
C PRO A 78 -9.86 -14.75 -8.56
N SER A 79 -8.74 -15.46 -8.64
CA SER A 79 -7.64 -15.19 -9.55
C SER A 79 -7.20 -16.51 -10.20
N ASP A 80 -6.88 -16.46 -11.48
CA ASP A 80 -6.34 -17.62 -12.20
C ASP A 80 -4.89 -17.92 -11.84
N THR A 81 -4.22 -16.96 -11.20
CA THR A 81 -2.82 -17.12 -10.76
C THR A 81 -2.74 -17.49 -9.29
N LYS A 82 -2.08 -18.60 -9.01
CA LYS A 82 -1.78 -19.07 -7.64
C LYS A 82 -0.26 -19.22 -7.50
N PRO A 83 0.48 -18.11 -7.34
CA PRO A 83 1.92 -18.19 -7.20
C PRO A 83 2.28 -18.91 -5.89
N ALA A 84 3.31 -19.75 -5.94
CA ALA A 84 3.93 -20.24 -4.71
C ALA A 84 4.64 -19.06 -4.03
N ILE A 85 4.21 -18.70 -2.83
CA ILE A 85 4.75 -17.57 -2.09
C ILE A 85 5.74 -18.07 -1.04
N ASP A 86 6.99 -17.64 -1.15
CA ASP A 86 7.92 -17.72 -0.04
C ASP A 86 7.60 -16.62 0.97
N TRP A 87 6.97 -16.97 2.08
CA TRP A 87 6.56 -16.03 3.11
C TRP A 87 7.74 -15.34 3.84
N SER A 88 8.95 -15.82 3.68
CA SER A 88 10.16 -15.14 4.19
C SER A 88 10.60 -14.00 3.26
N LYS A 89 10.34 -14.14 1.96
CA LYS A 89 10.66 -13.17 0.89
C LYS A 89 9.51 -13.06 -0.12
N PRO A 90 8.32 -12.57 0.31
CA PRO A 90 7.11 -12.61 -0.53
C PRO A 90 7.20 -11.74 -1.80
N LEU A 91 8.17 -10.82 -1.86
CA LEU A 91 8.41 -9.94 -3.00
C LEU A 91 9.70 -10.29 -3.76
N ALA A 92 10.26 -11.49 -3.55
CA ALA A 92 11.46 -11.93 -4.28
C ALA A 92 11.26 -11.85 -5.80
N GLY A 93 12.23 -11.25 -6.48
CA GLY A 93 12.19 -11.05 -7.94
C GLY A 93 11.28 -9.90 -8.41
N LYS A 94 10.66 -9.14 -7.48
CA LYS A 94 9.88 -7.95 -7.79
C LYS A 94 10.72 -6.68 -7.80
N THR A 95 10.37 -5.75 -8.67
CA THR A 95 10.97 -4.41 -8.72
C THR A 95 9.96 -3.38 -8.26
N ALA A 96 10.35 -2.54 -7.31
CA ALA A 96 9.52 -1.50 -6.72
C ALA A 96 10.12 -0.11 -6.94
N LEU A 97 9.27 0.88 -7.25
CA LEU A 97 9.60 2.30 -7.26
C LEU A 97 8.91 2.97 -6.07
N VAL A 98 9.69 3.67 -5.24
CA VAL A 98 9.16 4.45 -4.11
C VAL A 98 9.51 5.92 -4.31
N THR A 99 8.50 6.79 -4.43
CA THR A 99 8.69 8.23 -4.54
C THR A 99 8.78 8.88 -3.16
N GLY A 100 9.65 9.90 -3.00
CA GLY A 100 9.90 10.51 -1.69
C GLY A 100 10.63 9.58 -0.73
N ALA A 101 11.57 8.77 -1.25
CA ALA A 101 12.21 7.68 -0.52
C ALA A 101 13.43 8.09 0.31
N SER A 102 13.87 9.35 0.25
CA SER A 102 15.08 9.82 0.92
C SER A 102 14.98 9.82 2.45
N ARG A 103 13.77 9.91 3.00
CA ARG A 103 13.53 10.01 4.45
C ARG A 103 12.09 9.66 4.85
N GLY A 104 11.87 9.55 6.16
CA GLY A 104 10.54 9.44 6.77
C GLY A 104 9.76 8.21 6.31
N ILE A 105 8.51 8.41 5.90
CA ILE A 105 7.60 7.30 5.53
C ILE A 105 8.10 6.58 4.28
N GLY A 106 8.59 7.31 3.26
CA GLY A 106 9.12 6.71 2.03
C GLY A 106 10.34 5.83 2.28
N GLU A 107 11.27 6.27 3.13
CA GLU A 107 12.42 5.47 3.58
C GLU A 107 11.96 4.19 4.29
N ALA A 108 11.01 4.29 5.22
CA ALA A 108 10.48 3.13 5.94
C ALA A 108 9.76 2.14 5.01
N ILE A 109 9.04 2.63 4.00
CA ILE A 109 8.41 1.79 2.97
C ILE A 109 9.48 1.06 2.16
N ALA A 110 10.53 1.77 1.72
CA ALA A 110 11.65 1.20 0.98
C ALA A 110 12.34 0.06 1.77
N ASP A 111 12.59 0.28 3.07
CA ASP A 111 13.13 -0.75 3.97
C ASP A 111 12.25 -2.00 4.03
N VAL A 112 10.94 -1.83 4.17
CA VAL A 112 10.01 -2.96 4.26
C VAL A 112 9.95 -3.74 2.96
N LEU A 113 9.86 -3.08 1.81
CA LEU A 113 9.82 -3.73 0.51
C LEU A 113 11.11 -4.50 0.22
N ALA A 114 12.27 -3.92 0.53
CA ALA A 114 13.57 -4.58 0.37
C ALA A 114 13.71 -5.77 1.33
N ARG A 115 13.32 -5.63 2.60
CA ARG A 115 13.28 -6.73 3.57
C ARG A 115 12.44 -7.89 3.06
N ASP A 116 11.30 -7.59 2.46
CA ASP A 116 10.37 -8.58 1.92
C ASP A 116 10.82 -9.13 0.53
N GLY A 117 11.99 -8.69 0.02
CA GLY A 117 12.70 -9.29 -1.12
C GLY A 117 12.64 -8.52 -2.44
N ALA A 118 11.97 -7.37 -2.50
CA ALA A 118 11.94 -6.56 -3.70
C ALA A 118 13.26 -5.82 -3.95
N HIS A 119 13.62 -5.64 -5.21
CA HIS A 119 14.62 -4.63 -5.60
C HIS A 119 13.92 -3.26 -5.60
N VAL A 120 14.39 -2.33 -4.76
CA VAL A 120 13.76 -1.02 -4.60
C VAL A 120 14.56 0.06 -5.32
N VAL A 121 13.90 0.78 -6.21
CA VAL A 121 14.38 2.03 -6.79
C VAL A 121 13.85 3.17 -5.93
N CYS A 122 14.76 3.82 -5.20
CA CYS A 122 14.47 4.97 -4.38
C CYS A 122 14.46 6.23 -5.24
N LEU A 123 13.34 6.93 -5.31
CA LEU A 123 13.20 8.17 -6.07
C LEU A 123 12.94 9.35 -5.13
N ASP A 124 13.67 10.43 -5.35
CA ASP A 124 13.43 11.73 -4.74
C ASP A 124 14.01 12.85 -5.62
N ILE A 125 13.74 14.11 -5.27
CA ILE A 125 14.30 15.25 -5.99
C ILE A 125 15.83 15.24 -5.92
N PRO A 126 16.57 15.76 -6.93
CA PRO A 126 18.01 15.77 -6.95
C PRO A 126 18.67 16.42 -5.73
N ALA A 127 17.99 17.39 -5.12
CA ALA A 127 18.48 18.05 -3.89
C ALA A 127 18.58 17.10 -2.67
N GLN A 128 17.95 15.92 -2.71
CA GLN A 128 17.97 14.91 -1.66
C GLN A 128 18.89 13.71 -2.01
N GLU A 129 19.77 13.86 -3.00
CA GLU A 129 20.55 12.73 -3.53
C GLU A 129 21.42 12.05 -2.46
N ALA A 130 22.04 12.80 -1.58
CA ALA A 130 22.90 12.23 -0.52
C ALA A 130 22.10 11.30 0.44
N ASP A 131 20.92 11.73 0.87
CA ASP A 131 20.04 10.91 1.71
C ASP A 131 19.49 9.72 0.92
N LEU A 132 19.16 9.92 -0.34
CA LEU A 132 18.66 8.88 -1.23
C LEU A 132 19.70 7.77 -1.44
N GLN A 133 20.97 8.14 -1.67
CA GLN A 133 22.10 7.22 -1.77
C GLN A 133 22.32 6.43 -0.48
N ARG A 134 22.21 7.09 0.68
CA ARG A 134 22.32 6.45 2.00
C ARG A 134 21.25 5.36 2.18
N VAL A 135 20.00 5.67 1.82
CA VAL A 135 18.89 4.70 1.91
C VAL A 135 19.12 3.55 0.96
N ALA A 136 19.38 3.83 -0.32
CA ALA A 136 19.60 2.80 -1.35
C ALA A 136 20.76 1.86 -1.01
N ALA A 137 21.89 2.40 -0.55
CA ALA A 137 23.06 1.60 -0.12
C ALA A 137 22.71 0.65 1.03
N ARG A 138 21.95 1.13 2.03
CA ARG A 138 21.55 0.33 3.19
C ARG A 138 20.67 -0.86 2.81
N ILE A 139 19.77 -0.69 1.84
CA ILE A 139 18.80 -1.73 1.45
C ILE A 139 19.23 -2.56 0.23
N GLY A 140 20.39 -2.26 -0.37
CA GLY A 140 20.83 -2.88 -1.61
C GLY A 140 19.97 -2.51 -2.82
N GLY A 141 19.35 -1.33 -2.78
CA GLY A 141 18.51 -0.77 -3.83
C GLY A 141 19.29 0.10 -4.83
N SER A 142 18.56 0.82 -5.65
CA SER A 142 19.09 1.79 -6.61
C SER A 142 18.44 3.16 -6.46
N VAL A 143 19.03 4.18 -7.08
CA VAL A 143 18.63 5.58 -6.95
C VAL A 143 18.11 6.12 -8.28
N LEU A 144 17.07 6.94 -8.22
CA LEU A 144 16.59 7.75 -9.33
C LEU A 144 16.33 9.19 -8.83
N GLY A 145 17.30 10.09 -9.04
CA GLY A 145 17.15 11.52 -8.74
C GLY A 145 16.26 12.19 -9.78
N LEU A 146 15.01 12.49 -9.42
CA LEU A 146 14.03 13.04 -10.34
C LEU A 146 12.95 13.84 -9.60
N ASP A 147 12.64 15.04 -10.11
CA ASP A 147 11.47 15.79 -9.71
C ASP A 147 10.24 15.25 -10.46
N ILE A 148 9.33 14.59 -9.73
CA ILE A 148 8.12 13.98 -10.31
C ILE A 148 7.11 15.02 -10.83
N THR A 149 7.26 16.29 -10.49
CA THR A 149 6.40 17.36 -11.01
C THR A 149 6.84 17.87 -12.38
N SER A 150 8.03 17.47 -12.84
CA SER A 150 8.52 17.87 -14.16
C SER A 150 7.76 17.16 -15.28
N ALA A 151 7.50 17.86 -16.39
CA ALA A 151 6.81 17.30 -17.56
C ALA A 151 7.53 16.07 -18.16
N GLU A 152 8.83 15.95 -17.94
CA GLU A 152 9.66 14.86 -18.45
C GLU A 152 9.69 13.64 -17.54
N ALA A 153 9.16 13.76 -16.30
CA ALA A 153 9.27 12.71 -15.29
C ALA A 153 8.67 11.36 -15.74
N PRO A 154 7.50 11.30 -16.37
CA PRO A 154 6.94 10.03 -16.84
C PRO A 154 7.88 9.32 -17.81
N GLN A 155 8.44 10.06 -18.78
CA GLN A 155 9.33 9.47 -19.78
C GLN A 155 10.64 8.99 -19.14
N LYS A 156 11.24 9.76 -18.23
CA LYS A 156 12.47 9.36 -17.52
C LYS A 156 12.26 8.11 -16.67
N ILE A 157 11.09 7.97 -16.04
CA ILE A 157 10.74 6.75 -15.30
C ILE A 157 10.63 5.57 -16.26
N VAL A 158 9.90 5.71 -17.37
CA VAL A 158 9.77 4.65 -18.38
C VAL A 158 11.15 4.20 -18.90
N ASP A 159 12.00 5.16 -19.23
CA ASP A 159 13.34 4.87 -19.74
C ASP A 159 14.23 4.16 -18.70
N HIS A 160 14.11 4.54 -17.42
CA HIS A 160 14.84 3.89 -16.33
C HIS A 160 14.47 2.40 -16.18
N PHE A 161 13.21 2.05 -16.38
CA PHE A 161 12.72 0.67 -16.25
C PHE A 161 12.68 -0.10 -17.58
N LYS A 162 13.11 0.50 -18.69
CA LYS A 162 13.11 -0.14 -19.99
C LYS A 162 13.91 -1.45 -19.96
N GLY A 163 13.26 -2.55 -20.31
CA GLY A 163 13.84 -3.91 -20.30
C GLY A 163 13.97 -4.57 -18.93
N LYS A 164 13.63 -3.88 -17.83
CA LYS A 164 13.72 -4.44 -16.46
C LYS A 164 12.35 -4.77 -15.86
N GLY A 165 11.31 -4.06 -16.31
CA GLY A 165 9.97 -4.15 -15.73
C GLY A 165 9.84 -3.40 -14.39
N LEU A 166 8.60 -3.09 -14.03
CA LEU A 166 8.24 -2.46 -12.76
C LEU A 166 6.97 -3.14 -12.26
N ASP A 167 7.04 -3.77 -11.09
CA ASP A 167 5.93 -4.52 -10.51
C ASP A 167 5.12 -3.68 -9.51
N ILE A 168 5.79 -2.79 -8.76
CA ILE A 168 5.20 -2.05 -7.64
C ILE A 168 5.56 -0.57 -7.75
N ILE A 169 4.56 0.30 -7.67
CA ILE A 169 4.75 1.75 -7.57
C ILE A 169 4.15 2.23 -6.25
N VAL A 170 4.93 2.98 -5.47
CA VAL A 170 4.47 3.64 -4.25
C VAL A 170 4.52 5.16 -4.45
N HIS A 171 3.37 5.76 -4.61
CA HIS A 171 3.20 7.20 -4.64
C HIS A 171 3.17 7.74 -3.20
N ASN A 172 4.37 8.09 -2.69
CA ASN A 172 4.52 8.61 -1.32
C ASN A 172 5.01 10.06 -1.31
N ALA A 173 5.74 10.49 -2.34
CA ALA A 173 6.15 11.89 -2.42
C ALA A 173 4.94 12.82 -2.32
N GLY A 174 5.08 13.86 -1.51
CA GLY A 174 4.01 14.84 -1.34
C GLY A 174 4.49 16.02 -0.50
N VAL A 175 3.83 17.14 -0.66
CA VAL A 175 4.03 18.35 0.14
C VAL A 175 2.68 18.84 0.66
N THR A 176 2.69 19.43 1.85
CA THR A 176 1.51 20.08 2.42
C THR A 176 1.72 21.58 2.48
N ARG A 177 0.63 22.35 2.35
CA ARG A 177 0.61 23.79 2.54
C ARG A 177 -0.63 24.13 3.34
N ASP A 178 -0.45 24.18 4.68
CA ASP A 178 -1.56 24.37 5.64
C ASP A 178 -2.00 25.84 5.66
N LYS A 179 -2.88 26.19 4.76
CA LYS A 179 -3.57 27.49 4.68
C LYS A 179 -5.04 27.28 4.41
N THR A 180 -5.88 28.18 4.94
CA THR A 180 -7.28 28.24 4.52
C THR A 180 -7.34 28.61 3.03
N LEU A 181 -8.32 28.11 2.31
CA LEU A 181 -8.47 28.37 0.87
C LEU A 181 -8.43 29.87 0.55
N ALA A 182 -9.07 30.70 1.38
CA ALA A 182 -9.09 32.17 1.22
C ALA A 182 -7.71 32.84 1.35
N ASN A 183 -6.76 32.21 2.05
CA ASN A 183 -5.42 32.72 2.29
C ASN A 183 -4.32 31.97 1.52
N MET A 184 -4.70 31.02 0.67
CA MET A 184 -3.78 30.23 -0.13
C MET A 184 -3.37 31.03 -1.38
N THR A 185 -2.08 31.15 -1.61
CA THR A 185 -1.58 31.79 -2.84
C THR A 185 -1.63 30.82 -4.03
N PRO A 186 -1.68 31.32 -5.28
CA PRO A 186 -1.61 30.47 -6.47
C PRO A 186 -0.37 29.56 -6.50
N GLN A 187 0.77 30.05 -5.98
CA GLN A 187 2.00 29.26 -5.89
C GLN A 187 1.87 28.09 -4.89
N GLN A 188 1.23 28.34 -3.74
CA GLN A 188 0.98 27.28 -2.74
C GLN A 188 0.02 26.23 -3.29
N TRP A 189 -1.01 26.66 -4.01
CA TRP A 189 -1.94 25.76 -4.68
C TRP A 189 -1.21 24.89 -5.73
N GLY A 190 -0.46 25.51 -6.64
CA GLY A 190 0.24 24.81 -7.72
C GLY A 190 1.34 23.85 -7.23
N LEU A 191 1.90 24.08 -6.01
CA LEU A 191 2.87 23.14 -5.43
C LEU A 191 2.23 21.86 -4.90
N VAL A 192 0.94 21.90 -4.57
CA VAL A 192 0.24 20.71 -4.00
C VAL A 192 -0.48 19.93 -5.09
N MET A 193 -1.02 20.63 -6.12
CA MET A 193 -1.76 20.04 -7.23
C MET A 193 -0.83 19.53 -8.33
#